data_10f6b79001bea8b46cf174fb478ece72
#
_entry.id   10f6b79001bea8b46cf174fb478ece72
#
_cell.length_a   1.000
_cell.length_b   1.000
_cell.length_c   1.000
_cell.angle_alpha   90.00
_cell.angle_beta   90.00
_cell.angle_gamma   90.00
#
_symmetry.space_group_name_H-M   'P 1'
#
loop_
_entity.id
_entity.type
_entity.pdbx_description
1 polymer ?
#
loop_
_entity_poly.entity_id
_entity_poly.type
_entity_poly.pdbx_seq_one_letter_code
_entity_poly.pdbx_strand_id
1 'polypeptide(L)'
;MPGRKVVLVVDDDPSTLRGVKRLLREHGFEAVLFESAQALRNHHDFNGACCIILDINLGDGFGIDLRHQLTAAGVSLPVIYITGNDNDAARNAALQQDCIAYLTKPFAAKALVDAIDQALAWRDKL
;
A
#
# COMPACT_ATOMS: atom_id res chain seq x y z
N MET A 1 -20.06 13.41 10.21
CA MET A 1 -19.39 13.49 8.92
C MET A 1 -18.30 12.44 8.82
N PRO A 2 -18.32 11.61 7.81
CA PRO A 2 -17.25 10.63 7.70
C PRO A 2 -15.92 11.37 7.51
N GLY A 3 -14.90 10.90 8.19
CA GLY A 3 -13.55 11.40 8.02
C GLY A 3 -13.06 11.12 6.59
N ARG A 4 -11.95 11.74 6.22
CA ARG A 4 -11.29 11.44 4.96
C ARG A 4 -10.85 9.99 4.96
N LYS A 5 -10.93 9.36 3.80
CA LYS A 5 -10.41 8.02 3.64
C LYS A 5 -8.89 8.08 3.65
N VAL A 6 -8.30 7.29 4.52
CA VAL A 6 -6.85 7.29 4.75
C VAL A 6 -6.22 6.11 4.02
N VAL A 7 -5.15 6.40 3.27
CA VAL A 7 -4.34 5.38 2.60
C VAL A 7 -2.94 5.43 3.20
N LEU A 8 -2.45 4.30 3.66
CA LEU A 8 -1.08 4.18 4.16
C LEU A 8 -0.16 3.91 2.99
N VAL A 9 0.96 4.61 2.90
CA VAL A 9 1.91 4.49 1.79
C VAL A 9 3.29 4.22 2.34
N VAL A 10 3.89 3.11 1.95
CA VAL A 10 5.20 2.68 2.43
C VAL A 10 6.16 2.54 1.25
N ASP A 11 7.17 3.39 1.19
CA ASP A 11 8.18 3.38 0.14
C ASP A 11 9.41 4.13 0.65
N ASP A 12 10.60 3.64 0.38
CA ASP A 12 11.84 4.29 0.79
C ASP A 12 12.29 5.41 -0.16
N ASP A 13 11.60 5.58 -1.30
CA ASP A 13 11.89 6.65 -2.25
C ASP A 13 11.03 7.88 -1.96
N PRO A 14 11.63 9.00 -1.50
CA PRO A 14 10.86 10.21 -1.21
C PRO A 14 10.10 10.77 -2.41
N SER A 15 10.61 10.61 -3.62
CA SER A 15 9.91 11.09 -4.82
C SER A 15 8.63 10.31 -5.06
N THR A 16 8.65 8.98 -4.88
CA THR A 16 7.46 8.15 -4.98
C THR A 16 6.43 8.56 -3.94
N LEU A 17 6.86 8.75 -2.69
CA LEU A 17 5.96 9.17 -1.60
C LEU A 17 5.28 10.51 -1.92
N ARG A 18 6.02 11.48 -2.40
CA ARG A 18 5.46 12.79 -2.76
C ARG A 18 4.46 12.70 -3.90
N GLY A 19 4.81 11.93 -4.94
CA GLY A 19 3.94 11.76 -6.10
C GLY A 19 2.64 11.05 -5.75
N VAL A 20 2.72 10.00 -4.97
CA VAL A 20 1.54 9.25 -4.52
C VAL A 20 0.67 10.12 -3.59
N LYS A 21 1.28 10.84 -2.67
CA LYS A 21 0.53 11.74 -1.77
C LYS A 21 -0.26 12.78 -2.56
N ARG A 22 0.37 13.38 -3.56
CA ARG A 22 -0.27 14.38 -4.41
C ARG A 22 -1.46 13.77 -5.15
N LEU A 23 -1.26 12.60 -5.76
CA LEU A 23 -2.31 11.90 -6.49
C LEU A 23 -3.49 11.56 -5.58
N LEU A 24 -3.21 11.04 -4.39
CA LEU A 24 -4.25 10.70 -3.43
C LEU A 24 -5.05 11.93 -3.00
N ARG A 25 -4.37 13.03 -2.74
CA ARG A 25 -5.03 14.30 -2.37
C ARG A 25 -5.98 14.78 -3.47
N GLU A 26 -5.55 14.67 -4.72
CA GLU A 26 -6.36 15.09 -5.88
C GLU A 26 -7.64 14.24 -6.00
N HIS A 27 -7.65 13.04 -5.44
CA HIS A 27 -8.80 12.12 -5.48
C HIS A 27 -9.54 12.02 -4.16
N GLY A 28 -9.29 12.95 -3.23
CA GLY A 28 -10.05 13.02 -1.97
C GLY A 28 -9.57 12.09 -0.88
N PHE A 29 -8.38 11.52 -1.01
CA PHE A 29 -7.78 10.67 0.02
C PHE A 29 -6.75 11.41 0.84
N GLU A 30 -6.58 10.99 2.09
CA GLU A 30 -5.49 11.41 2.94
C GLU A 30 -4.41 10.34 2.92
N ALA A 31 -3.16 10.73 2.67
CA ALA A 31 -2.04 9.81 2.67
C ALA A 31 -1.26 9.93 3.97
N VAL A 32 -0.95 8.80 4.59
CA VAL A 32 0.01 8.74 5.70
C VAL A 32 1.24 8.01 5.17
N LEU A 33 2.38 8.67 5.19
CA LEU A 33 3.60 8.21 4.51
C LEU A 33 4.57 7.57 5.49
N PHE A 34 5.16 6.46 5.08
CA PHE A 34 6.19 5.75 5.85
C PHE A 34 7.39 5.50 4.94
N GLU A 35 8.57 5.85 5.41
CA GLU A 35 9.81 5.73 4.63
C GLU A 35 10.49 4.37 4.76
N SER A 36 9.99 3.52 5.65
CA SER A 36 10.63 2.23 5.94
C SER A 36 9.62 1.23 6.49
N ALA A 37 10.00 -0.04 6.47
CA ALA A 37 9.22 -1.09 7.11
C ALA A 37 9.13 -0.84 8.63
N GLN A 38 10.22 -0.40 9.24
CA GLN A 38 10.25 -0.12 10.67
C GLN A 38 9.27 1.00 11.06
N ALA A 39 9.16 2.05 10.24
CA ALA A 39 8.23 3.14 10.50
C ALA A 39 6.78 2.62 10.52
N LEU A 40 6.43 1.73 9.59
CA LEU A 40 5.09 1.14 9.58
C LEU A 40 4.88 0.20 10.79
N ARG A 41 5.88 -0.60 11.14
CA ARG A 41 5.79 -1.48 12.32
C ARG A 41 5.57 -0.70 13.62
N ASN A 42 6.10 0.51 13.70
CA ASN A 42 5.92 1.38 14.88
C ASN A 42 4.59 2.12 14.88
N HIS A 43 3.84 2.05 13.80
CA HIS A 43 2.52 2.68 13.72
C HIS A 43 1.49 1.82 14.44
N HIS A 44 0.63 2.45 15.23
CA HIS A 44 -0.32 1.73 16.09
C HIS A 44 -1.77 1.97 15.72
N ASP A 45 -2.07 2.89 14.81
CA ASP A 45 -3.43 3.23 14.45
C ASP A 45 -3.71 2.86 13.00
N PHE A 46 -4.26 1.66 12.80
CA PHE A 46 -4.69 1.18 11.50
C PHE A 46 -6.19 1.36 11.28
N ASN A 47 -6.92 1.80 12.29
CA ASN A 47 -8.35 2.07 12.19
C ASN A 47 -8.56 3.29 11.29
N GLY A 48 -9.52 3.23 10.39
CA GLY A 48 -9.78 4.32 9.47
C GLY A 48 -8.95 4.26 8.19
N ALA A 49 -7.91 3.44 8.13
CA ALA A 49 -7.19 3.21 6.89
C ALA A 49 -8.01 2.29 5.99
N CYS A 50 -8.08 2.62 4.71
CA CYS A 50 -8.84 1.81 3.74
C CYS A 50 -7.96 0.81 3.00
N CYS A 51 -6.68 1.10 2.84
CA CYS A 51 -5.72 0.18 2.21
C CYS A 51 -4.29 0.63 2.49
N ILE A 52 -3.34 -0.24 2.10
CA ILE A 52 -1.91 0.04 2.18
C ILE A 52 -1.33 -0.07 0.78
N ILE A 53 -0.59 0.96 0.36
CA ILE A 53 0.26 0.90 -0.84
C ILE A 53 1.66 0.58 -0.34
N LEU A 54 2.23 -0.53 -0.77
CA LEU A 54 3.41 -1.09 -0.15
C LEU A 54 4.45 -1.47 -1.20
N ASP A 55 5.62 -0.83 -1.13
CA ASP A 55 6.77 -1.21 -1.96
C ASP A 55 7.25 -2.60 -1.54
N ILE A 56 7.51 -3.45 -2.50
CA ILE A 56 8.05 -4.79 -2.25
C ILE A 56 9.49 -4.73 -1.74
N ASN A 57 10.30 -3.80 -2.27
CA ASN A 57 11.70 -3.69 -1.89
C ASN A 57 11.93 -2.42 -1.07
N LEU A 58 11.92 -2.58 0.23
CA LEU A 58 12.26 -1.51 1.17
C LEU A 58 13.72 -1.66 1.58
N GLY A 59 14.38 -0.56 1.92
CA GLY A 59 15.78 -0.61 2.31
C GLY A 59 16.05 -1.48 3.54
N ASP A 60 15.05 -1.61 4.41
CA ASP A 60 15.15 -2.37 5.67
C ASP A 60 14.28 -3.64 5.68
N GLY A 61 13.85 -4.13 4.51
CA GLY A 61 13.10 -5.37 4.43
C GLY A 61 12.27 -5.48 3.17
N PHE A 62 11.49 -6.54 3.09
CA PHE A 62 10.60 -6.80 1.97
C PHE A 62 9.16 -6.53 2.35
N GLY A 63 8.43 -5.86 1.45
CA GLY A 63 7.03 -5.53 1.68
C GLY A 63 6.16 -6.77 1.90
N ILE A 64 6.46 -7.87 1.21
CA ILE A 64 5.73 -9.12 1.36
C ILE A 64 5.86 -9.67 2.79
N ASP A 65 7.08 -9.65 3.35
CA ASP A 65 7.33 -10.07 4.72
C ASP A 65 6.63 -9.13 5.71
N LEU A 66 6.67 -7.83 5.43
CA LEU A 66 6.00 -6.84 6.27
C LEU A 66 4.49 -7.12 6.33
N ARG A 67 3.87 -7.45 5.21
CA ARG A 67 2.44 -7.81 5.20
C ARG A 67 2.16 -9.03 6.07
N HIS A 68 3.01 -10.05 6.01
CA HIS A 68 2.86 -11.22 6.87
C HIS A 68 2.90 -10.84 8.35
N GLN A 69 3.81 -9.95 8.72
CA GLN A 69 3.94 -9.46 10.10
C GLN A 69 2.69 -8.69 10.54
N LEU A 70 2.14 -7.86 9.67
CA LEU A 70 0.91 -7.11 9.95
C LEU A 70 -0.27 -8.05 10.15
N THR A 71 -0.42 -9.03 9.27
CA THR A 71 -1.49 -10.03 9.38
C THR A 71 -1.38 -10.80 10.70
N ALA A 72 -0.17 -11.21 11.06
CA ALA A 72 0.08 -11.90 12.34
C ALA A 72 -0.26 -11.02 13.55
N ALA A 73 -0.15 -9.71 13.39
CA ALA A 73 -0.50 -8.73 14.45
C ALA A 73 -1.98 -8.35 14.45
N GLY A 74 -2.80 -8.96 13.58
CA GLY A 74 -4.24 -8.69 13.52
C GLY A 74 -4.64 -7.55 12.60
N VAL A 75 -3.71 -7.03 11.81
CA VAL A 75 -4.00 -5.96 10.84
C VAL A 75 -4.43 -6.57 9.53
N SER A 76 -5.70 -6.38 9.17
CA SER A 76 -6.29 -6.93 7.95
C SER A 76 -6.75 -5.80 7.05
N LEU A 77 -5.85 -5.30 6.22
CA LEU A 77 -6.14 -4.25 5.24
C LEU A 77 -5.82 -4.74 3.83
N PRO A 78 -6.59 -4.30 2.82
CA PRO A 78 -6.22 -4.58 1.43
C PRO A 78 -4.85 -3.99 1.11
N VAL A 79 -4.04 -4.73 0.35
CA VAL A 79 -2.68 -4.30 0.01
C VAL A 79 -2.55 -4.15 -1.50
N ILE A 80 -1.99 -3.03 -1.92
CA ILE A 80 -1.57 -2.76 -3.28
C ILE A 80 -0.04 -2.76 -3.27
N TYR A 81 0.57 -3.71 -3.95
CA TYR A 81 2.03 -3.73 -4.05
C TYR A 81 2.50 -2.86 -5.20
N ILE A 82 3.60 -2.13 -4.96
CA ILE A 82 4.31 -1.39 -6.00
C ILE A 82 5.77 -1.85 -6.00
N THR A 83 6.40 -1.84 -7.16
CA THR A 83 7.82 -2.21 -7.25
C THR A 83 8.51 -1.55 -8.45
N GLY A 84 9.73 -1.12 -8.24
CA GLY A 84 10.61 -0.69 -9.32
C GLY A 84 11.45 -1.83 -9.90
N ASN A 85 11.36 -3.01 -9.30
CA ASN A 85 12.15 -4.19 -9.69
C ASN A 85 11.24 -5.40 -9.85
N ASP A 86 10.52 -5.43 -10.98
CA ASP A 86 9.60 -6.52 -11.29
C ASP A 86 10.37 -7.78 -11.68
N ASN A 87 10.02 -8.89 -11.03
CA ASN A 87 10.52 -10.21 -11.39
C ASN A 87 9.48 -11.26 -11.04
N ASP A 88 9.60 -12.44 -11.66
CA ASP A 88 8.60 -13.49 -11.51
C ASP A 88 8.45 -13.98 -10.08
N ALA A 89 9.55 -14.08 -9.35
CA ALA A 89 9.51 -14.53 -7.96
C ALA A 89 8.73 -13.56 -7.07
N ALA A 90 9.01 -12.27 -7.19
CA ALA A 90 8.31 -11.25 -6.42
C ALA A 90 6.82 -11.19 -6.80
N ARG A 91 6.52 -11.22 -8.09
CA ARG A 91 5.14 -11.20 -8.59
C ARG A 91 4.34 -12.39 -8.07
N ASN A 92 4.90 -13.60 -8.17
CA ASN A 92 4.23 -14.80 -7.71
C ASN A 92 4.00 -14.77 -6.20
N ALA A 93 4.99 -14.33 -5.43
CA ALA A 93 4.86 -14.21 -3.99
C ALA A 93 3.76 -13.21 -3.61
N ALA A 94 3.70 -12.07 -4.29
CA ALA A 94 2.65 -11.06 -4.05
C ALA A 94 1.26 -11.58 -4.38
N LEU A 95 1.11 -12.26 -5.52
CA LEU A 95 -0.18 -12.78 -5.97
C LEU A 95 -0.70 -13.91 -5.06
N GLN A 96 0.19 -14.67 -4.45
CA GLN A 96 -0.19 -15.72 -3.51
C GLN A 96 -0.79 -15.18 -2.21
N GLN A 97 -0.66 -13.89 -1.94
CA GLN A 97 -1.12 -13.27 -0.70
C GLN A 97 -2.43 -12.52 -0.85
N ASP A 98 -3.19 -12.75 -1.90
CA ASP A 98 -4.47 -12.07 -2.12
C ASP A 98 -4.32 -10.54 -2.12
N CYS A 99 -3.30 -10.01 -2.78
CA CYS A 99 -3.19 -8.56 -2.93
C CYS A 99 -4.24 -8.04 -3.91
N ILE A 100 -4.60 -6.78 -3.75
CA ILE A 100 -5.56 -6.11 -4.64
C ILE A 100 -4.94 -5.91 -6.02
N ALA A 101 -3.69 -5.48 -6.06
CA ALA A 101 -2.99 -5.20 -7.31
C ALA A 101 -1.48 -5.27 -7.10
N TYR A 102 -0.78 -5.47 -8.19
CA TYR A 102 0.68 -5.45 -8.27
C TYR A 102 1.05 -4.51 -9.41
N LEU A 103 1.62 -3.36 -9.05
CA LEU A 103 1.94 -2.31 -10.03
C LEU A 103 3.45 -2.12 -10.13
N THR A 104 3.95 -2.00 -11.35
CA THR A 104 5.36 -1.73 -11.60
C THR A 104 5.60 -0.23 -11.80
N LYS A 105 6.69 0.28 -11.26
CA LYS A 105 7.09 1.68 -11.44
C LYS A 105 7.79 1.86 -12.79
N PRO A 106 7.51 2.92 -13.53
CA PRO A 106 6.49 3.93 -13.24
C PRO A 106 5.09 3.39 -13.60
N PHE A 107 4.11 3.64 -12.74
CA PHE A 107 2.72 3.25 -12.99
C PHE A 107 1.89 4.47 -13.39
N ALA A 108 0.83 4.22 -14.16
CA ALA A 108 -0.10 5.27 -14.51
C ALA A 108 -0.95 5.67 -13.29
N ALA A 109 -1.27 6.96 -13.19
CA ALA A 109 -2.15 7.46 -12.13
C ALA A 109 -3.47 6.68 -12.09
N LYS A 110 -4.06 6.42 -13.26
CA LYS A 110 -5.31 5.67 -13.36
C LYS A 110 -5.18 4.26 -12.79
N ALA A 111 -4.06 3.58 -13.03
CA ALA A 111 -3.85 2.24 -12.50
C ALA A 111 -3.88 2.22 -10.97
N LEU A 112 -3.26 3.20 -10.34
CA LEU A 112 -3.27 3.31 -8.88
C LEU A 112 -4.66 3.65 -8.36
N VAL A 113 -5.34 4.60 -8.96
CA VAL A 113 -6.70 4.98 -8.54
C VAL A 113 -7.67 3.82 -8.70
N ASP A 114 -7.60 3.08 -9.81
CA ASP A 114 -8.43 1.90 -10.04
C ASP A 114 -8.17 0.82 -8.97
N ALA A 115 -6.91 0.63 -8.59
CA ALA A 115 -6.55 -0.32 -7.53
C ALA A 115 -7.13 0.10 -6.17
N ILE A 116 -7.09 1.39 -5.86
CA ILE A 116 -7.69 1.90 -4.62
C ILE A 116 -9.21 1.70 -4.63
N ASP A 117 -9.86 1.95 -5.75
CA ASP A 117 -11.30 1.70 -5.89
C ASP A 117 -11.64 0.22 -5.66
N GLN A 118 -10.82 -0.69 -6.18
CA GLN A 118 -10.97 -2.11 -5.94
C GLN A 118 -10.79 -2.46 -4.45
N ALA A 119 -9.83 -1.82 -3.78
CA ALA A 119 -9.60 -2.03 -2.36
C ALA A 119 -10.81 -1.59 -1.53
N LEU A 120 -11.41 -0.46 -1.86
CA LEU A 120 -12.61 0.02 -1.19
C LEU A 120 -13.79 -0.93 -1.39
N ALA A 121 -14.00 -1.39 -2.61
CA ALA A 121 -15.06 -2.34 -2.93
C ALA A 121 -14.87 -3.67 -2.18
N TRP A 122 -13.63 -4.14 -2.07
CA TRP A 122 -13.30 -5.36 -1.34
C TRP A 122 -13.66 -5.22 0.15
N ARG A 123 -13.33 -4.08 0.74
CA ARG A 123 -13.61 -3.82 2.16
C ARG A 123 -15.10 -3.78 2.46
N ASP A 124 -15.87 -3.21 1.56
CA ASP A 124 -17.32 -3.08 1.73
C ASP A 124 -18.05 -4.43 1.68
N LYS A 125 -17.39 -5.48 1.22
CA LYS A 125 -17.95 -6.83 1.18
C LYS A 125 -17.70 -7.66 2.42
N LEU A 126 -16.91 -7.15 3.34
CA LEU A 126 -16.57 -7.90 4.56
C LEU A 126 -17.61 -7.77 5.68
#